data_756f6543d4fe88b6e6de898f128e13e0
#
_entry.id   756f6543d4fe88b6e6de898f128e13e0
#
_cell.length_a   1.000
_cell.length_b   1.000
_cell.length_c   1.000
_cell.angle_alpha   90.00
_cell.angle_beta   90.00
_cell.angle_gamma   90.00
#
_symmetry.space_group_name_H-M   'P 1'
#
loop_
_entity.id
_entity.type
_entity.pdbx_description
1 polymer ?
#
loop_
_entity_poly.entity_id
_entity_poly.type
_entity_poly.pdbx_seq_one_letter_code
_entity_poly.pdbx_strand_id
1 'polypeptide(L)'
;MAQVPVFRSFDPNGEVRVYVRNLPHWRQPGVTYFVTFRQDDSMPPNVLAEWLDTRQRWYCAHGLDLKWQDSDSVRFEAAYRGIPKGVRRAFERKQTRLLHEQLDRCHGSCVLRHGEPRKCLCDSLSFFHSRRLWLGDFVVMPNHVHALVLPFGEWELEGLLGSVKKWTSRWIGQWQMQQAESLQPCGQRHNKPRFWQHESYDQIVRDLDELTVFRGYIARNPETTKLRPTDYTYHAAAWLDAFAPSP
;
A
#
# COMPACT_ATOMS: atom_id res chain seq x y z
N MET A 1 -28.32 5.49 -13.08
CA MET A 1 -27.73 4.17 -13.36
C MET A 1 -26.43 4.07 -12.59
N ALA A 2 -26.19 2.99 -11.84
CA ALA A 2 -24.90 2.80 -11.19
C ALA A 2 -23.81 2.72 -12.27
N GLN A 3 -22.77 3.52 -12.15
CA GLN A 3 -21.67 3.55 -13.10
C GLN A 3 -20.92 2.21 -12.97
N VAL A 4 -20.86 1.44 -14.03
CA VAL A 4 -20.09 0.18 -14.04
C VAL A 4 -18.60 0.55 -14.04
N PRO A 5 -17.79 -0.01 -13.13
CA PRO A 5 -16.36 0.28 -13.12
C PRO A 5 -15.70 -0.24 -14.41
N VAL A 6 -14.82 0.58 -14.97
CA VAL A 6 -14.00 0.20 -16.11
C VAL A 6 -12.55 0.32 -15.67
N PHE A 7 -11.76 -0.72 -15.92
CA PHE A 7 -10.32 -0.66 -15.69
C PHE A 7 -9.70 0.50 -16.47
N ARG A 8 -8.91 1.31 -15.80
CA ARG A 8 -8.18 2.42 -16.40
C ARG A 8 -6.70 2.31 -16.02
N SER A 9 -5.90 2.11 -17.03
CA SER A 9 -4.44 2.07 -16.90
C SER A 9 -3.84 3.46 -16.92
N PHE A 10 -2.52 3.52 -16.73
CA PHE A 10 -1.73 4.73 -16.94
C PHE A 10 -1.95 5.32 -18.35
N ASP A 11 -2.29 6.60 -18.41
CA ASP A 11 -2.37 7.36 -19.65
C ASP A 11 -1.08 8.19 -19.86
N PRO A 12 -0.26 7.87 -20.87
CA PRO A 12 0.98 8.59 -21.13
C PRO A 12 0.78 10.06 -21.55
N ASN A 13 -0.43 10.42 -22.01
CA ASN A 13 -0.79 11.77 -22.43
C ASN A 13 -1.54 12.55 -21.35
N GLY A 14 -1.92 11.89 -20.26
CA GLY A 14 -2.63 12.51 -19.15
C GLY A 14 -1.70 13.29 -18.21
N GLU A 15 -2.29 14.23 -17.46
CA GLU A 15 -1.56 14.97 -16.44
C GLU A 15 -1.08 14.02 -15.34
N VAL A 16 0.22 14.05 -15.05
CA VAL A 16 0.85 13.24 -14.01
C VAL A 16 1.51 14.18 -13.01
N ARG A 17 1.12 14.08 -11.76
CA ARG A 17 1.84 14.71 -10.64
C ARG A 17 2.77 13.67 -10.01
N VAL A 18 3.98 14.07 -9.73
CA VAL A 18 4.93 13.26 -8.96
C VAL A 18 5.29 14.04 -7.72
N TYR A 19 5.06 13.46 -6.57
CA TYR A 19 5.62 13.99 -5.35
C TYR A 19 6.43 12.90 -4.66
N VAL A 20 7.47 13.31 -3.97
CA VAL A 20 8.38 12.40 -3.31
C VAL A 20 8.37 12.69 -1.83
N ARG A 21 8.14 11.65 -1.06
CA ARG A 21 8.43 11.59 0.37
C ARG A 21 9.57 10.59 0.55
N ASN A 22 9.45 9.62 1.43
CA ASN A 22 10.44 8.53 1.41
C ASN A 22 10.31 7.68 0.12
N LEU A 23 9.14 7.66 -0.53
CA LEU A 23 8.89 6.98 -1.80
C LEU A 23 8.42 7.99 -2.86
N PRO A 24 8.79 7.79 -4.16
CA PRO A 24 8.17 8.55 -5.22
C PRO A 24 6.72 8.06 -5.44
N HIS A 25 5.79 8.99 -5.40
CA HIS A 25 4.38 8.74 -5.63
C HIS A 25 3.94 9.38 -6.95
N TRP A 26 3.49 8.56 -7.86
CA TRP A 26 2.95 8.99 -9.14
C TRP A 26 1.43 9.10 -9.01
N ARG A 27 0.88 10.24 -9.41
CA ARG A 27 -0.55 10.50 -9.35
C ARG A 27 -1.09 10.89 -10.70
N GLN A 28 -2.13 10.17 -11.10
CA GLN A 28 -2.94 10.47 -12.25
C GLN A 28 -4.41 10.26 -11.89
N PRO A 29 -5.30 11.23 -12.14
CA PRO A 29 -6.72 11.07 -11.81
C PRO A 29 -7.37 9.92 -12.58
N GLY A 30 -8.23 9.17 -11.91
CA GLY A 30 -9.10 8.18 -12.54
C GLY A 30 -8.38 6.96 -13.12
N VAL A 31 -7.20 6.60 -12.63
CA VAL A 31 -6.46 5.39 -13.00
C VAL A 31 -6.41 4.39 -11.84
N THR A 32 -6.13 3.13 -12.18
CA THR A 32 -6.01 2.04 -11.21
C THR A 32 -4.62 2.03 -10.58
N TYR A 33 -4.60 1.89 -9.26
CA TYR A 33 -3.38 1.75 -8.47
C TYR A 33 -3.30 0.36 -7.85
N PHE A 34 -2.12 -0.20 -7.83
CA PHE A 34 -1.74 -1.24 -6.89
C PHE A 34 -1.14 -0.57 -5.66
N VAL A 35 -1.69 -0.86 -4.48
CA VAL A 35 -1.26 -0.25 -3.23
C VAL A 35 -0.85 -1.30 -2.21
N THR A 36 0.20 -0.99 -1.44
CA THR A 36 0.62 -1.77 -0.27
C THR A 36 0.75 -0.84 0.92
N PHE A 37 0.08 -1.14 2.01
CA PHE A 37 0.29 -0.46 3.29
C PHE A 37 0.45 -1.48 4.41
N ARG A 38 1.24 -1.14 5.41
CA ARG A 38 1.76 -2.09 6.38
C ARG A 38 1.70 -1.57 7.81
N GLN A 39 1.66 -2.48 8.77
CA GLN A 39 1.85 -2.14 10.17
C GLN A 39 3.23 -1.49 10.38
N ASP A 40 3.34 -0.60 11.35
CA ASP A 40 4.58 0.13 11.62
C ASP A 40 5.72 -0.82 12.04
N ASP A 41 5.39 -1.86 12.78
CA ASP A 41 6.30 -2.90 13.28
C ASP A 41 6.53 -4.08 12.31
N SER A 42 5.98 -4.02 11.08
CA SER A 42 6.04 -5.12 10.11
C SER A 42 7.42 -5.39 9.52
N MET A 43 8.39 -4.51 9.75
CA MET A 43 9.78 -4.69 9.36
C MET A 43 10.70 -4.54 10.57
N PRO A 44 11.68 -5.44 10.78
CA PRO A 44 12.68 -5.26 11.81
C PRO A 44 13.44 -3.93 11.62
N PRO A 45 13.74 -3.18 12.70
CA PRO A 45 14.36 -1.85 12.60
C PRO A 45 15.67 -1.81 11.82
N ASN A 46 16.51 -2.84 11.97
CA ASN A 46 17.77 -2.97 11.23
C ASN A 46 17.55 -3.16 9.72
N VAL A 47 16.54 -3.95 9.33
CA VAL A 47 16.18 -4.19 7.92
C VAL A 47 15.61 -2.91 7.31
N LEU A 48 14.75 -2.20 8.05
CA LEU A 48 14.21 -0.92 7.61
C LEU A 48 15.33 0.12 7.44
N ALA A 49 16.26 0.20 8.38
CA ALA A 49 17.39 1.13 8.30
C ALA A 49 18.27 0.84 7.08
N GLU A 50 18.61 -0.43 6.81
CA GLU A 50 19.39 -0.84 5.65
C GLU A 50 18.68 -0.52 4.32
N TRP A 51 17.36 -0.76 4.28
CA TRP A 51 16.54 -0.45 3.11
C TRP A 51 16.51 1.05 2.81
N LEU A 52 16.33 1.89 3.85
CA LEU A 52 16.36 3.35 3.72
C LEU A 52 17.73 3.87 3.31
N ASP A 53 18.81 3.35 3.92
CA ASP A 53 20.18 3.71 3.61
C ASP A 53 20.56 3.36 2.15
N THR A 54 20.14 2.18 1.67
CA THR A 54 20.32 1.78 0.27
C THR A 54 19.64 2.75 -0.68
N ARG A 55 18.45 3.22 -0.34
CA ARG A 55 17.70 4.22 -1.12
C ARG A 55 18.41 5.58 -1.11
N GLN A 56 18.81 6.03 0.07
CA GLN A 56 19.54 7.30 0.22
C GLN A 56 20.82 7.31 -0.60
N ARG A 57 21.62 6.25 -0.50
CA ARG A 57 22.85 6.11 -1.29
C ARG A 57 22.58 6.15 -2.79
N TRP A 58 21.52 5.48 -3.26
CA TRP A 58 21.16 5.51 -4.66
C TRP A 58 20.74 6.91 -5.12
N TYR A 59 19.93 7.63 -4.34
CA TYR A 59 19.55 9.00 -4.66
C TYR A 59 20.77 9.92 -4.72
N CYS A 60 21.63 9.89 -3.72
CA CYS A 60 22.87 10.68 -3.70
C CYS A 60 23.78 10.39 -4.90
N ALA A 61 23.93 9.11 -5.27
CA ALA A 61 24.73 8.72 -6.44
C ALA A 61 24.18 9.24 -7.78
N HIS A 62 22.89 9.61 -7.82
CA HIS A 62 22.24 10.21 -8.99
C HIS A 62 22.01 11.73 -8.83
N GLY A 63 22.70 12.37 -7.88
CA GLY A 63 22.67 13.82 -7.71
C GLY A 63 21.40 14.37 -7.05
N LEU A 64 20.60 13.51 -6.37
CA LEU A 64 19.43 13.94 -5.63
C LEU A 64 19.76 14.16 -4.14
N ASP A 65 19.48 15.35 -3.64
CA ASP A 65 19.50 15.64 -2.21
C ASP A 65 18.11 15.38 -1.62
N LEU A 66 18.01 14.47 -0.65
CA LEU A 66 16.74 14.14 0.01
C LEU A 66 16.12 15.34 0.74
N LYS A 67 16.92 16.33 1.15
CA LYS A 67 16.40 17.56 1.74
C LYS A 67 15.49 18.34 0.79
N TRP A 68 15.68 18.19 -0.52
CA TRP A 68 14.81 18.84 -1.52
C TRP A 68 13.40 18.26 -1.52
N GLN A 69 13.17 17.08 -0.98
CA GLN A 69 11.83 16.50 -0.87
C GLN A 69 10.88 17.41 -0.09
N ASP A 70 11.36 18.00 0.99
CA ASP A 70 10.58 18.89 1.86
C ASP A 70 10.74 20.37 1.51
N SER A 71 11.95 20.79 1.08
CA SER A 71 12.29 22.20 0.86
C SER A 71 12.07 22.66 -0.58
N ASP A 72 12.23 21.78 -1.58
CA ASP A 72 12.11 22.08 -3.01
C ASP A 72 11.71 20.83 -3.80
N SER A 73 10.46 20.43 -3.64
CA SER A 73 9.92 19.22 -4.28
C SER A 73 9.95 19.29 -5.82
N VAL A 74 9.83 20.48 -6.40
CA VAL A 74 9.88 20.68 -7.85
C VAL A 74 11.29 20.35 -8.39
N ARG A 75 12.31 20.82 -7.69
CA ARG A 75 13.71 20.52 -8.03
C ARG A 75 14.01 19.02 -7.90
N PHE A 76 13.53 18.41 -6.82
CA PHE A 76 13.71 16.97 -6.62
C PHE A 76 13.04 16.19 -7.76
N GLU A 77 11.81 16.53 -8.12
CA GLU A 77 11.07 15.87 -9.19
C GLU A 77 11.78 16.02 -10.53
N ALA A 78 12.22 17.22 -10.88
CA ALA A 78 12.94 17.49 -12.11
C ALA A 78 14.25 16.66 -12.20
N ALA A 79 15.04 16.62 -11.13
CA ALA A 79 16.26 15.83 -11.05
C ALA A 79 15.96 14.32 -11.13
N TYR A 80 14.92 13.86 -10.44
CA TYR A 80 14.48 12.45 -10.48
C TYR A 80 14.03 12.04 -11.89
N ARG A 81 13.26 12.89 -12.58
CA ARG A 81 12.83 12.66 -13.97
C ARG A 81 14.02 12.66 -14.94
N GLY A 82 15.07 13.40 -14.66
CA GLY A 82 16.31 13.44 -15.45
C GLY A 82 17.09 12.11 -15.46
N ILE A 83 16.91 11.24 -14.45
CA ILE A 83 17.53 9.92 -14.44
C ILE A 83 16.89 9.05 -15.54
N PRO A 84 17.67 8.32 -16.34
CA PRO A 84 17.13 7.47 -17.42
C PRO A 84 16.02 6.52 -16.90
N LYS A 85 14.90 6.46 -17.61
CA LYS A 85 13.70 5.69 -17.23
C LYS A 85 14.00 4.22 -16.87
N GLY A 86 14.92 3.59 -17.64
CA GLY A 86 15.33 2.21 -17.39
C GLY A 86 16.04 2.03 -16.04
N VAL A 87 16.91 2.98 -15.67
CA VAL A 87 17.66 2.98 -14.41
C VAL A 87 16.72 3.17 -13.22
N ARG A 88 15.81 4.14 -13.29
CA ARG A 88 14.77 4.36 -12.27
C ARG A 88 13.91 3.13 -12.06
N ARG A 89 13.36 2.57 -13.14
CA ARG A 89 12.49 1.39 -13.08
C ARG A 89 13.20 0.15 -12.53
N ALA A 90 14.48 -0.04 -12.85
CA ALA A 90 15.26 -1.15 -12.31
C ALA A 90 15.43 -1.01 -10.80
N PHE A 91 15.74 0.19 -10.33
CA PHE A 91 15.87 0.48 -8.91
C PHE A 91 14.53 0.32 -8.18
N GLU A 92 13.44 0.94 -8.69
CA GLU A 92 12.11 0.84 -8.09
C GLU A 92 11.65 -0.63 -7.98
N ARG A 93 11.80 -1.42 -9.04
CA ARG A 93 11.47 -2.86 -9.01
C ARG A 93 12.27 -3.63 -7.95
N LYS A 94 13.58 -3.34 -7.83
CA LYS A 94 14.43 -3.97 -6.81
C LYS A 94 13.95 -3.62 -5.40
N GLN A 95 13.67 -2.34 -5.16
CA GLN A 95 13.19 -1.86 -3.85
C GLN A 95 11.83 -2.45 -3.49
N THR A 96 10.90 -2.49 -4.44
CA THR A 96 9.57 -3.10 -4.26
C THR A 96 9.68 -4.58 -3.92
N ARG A 97 10.51 -5.33 -4.66
CA ARG A 97 10.71 -6.75 -4.41
C ARG A 97 11.25 -7.00 -3.00
N LEU A 98 12.29 -6.26 -2.59
CA LEU A 98 12.86 -6.37 -1.25
C LEU A 98 11.83 -6.05 -0.16
N LEU A 99 11.01 -5.00 -0.37
CA LEU A 99 9.93 -4.66 0.56
C LEU A 99 8.94 -5.82 0.70
N HIS A 100 8.45 -6.35 -0.41
CA HIS A 100 7.46 -7.44 -0.40
C HIS A 100 8.05 -8.72 0.23
N GLU A 101 9.28 -9.11 -0.11
CA GLU A 101 9.96 -10.24 0.51
C GLU A 101 10.07 -10.11 2.05
N GLN A 102 10.25 -8.89 2.57
CA GLN A 102 10.28 -8.67 4.02
C GLN A 102 8.87 -8.72 4.64
N LEU A 103 7.86 -8.17 3.95
CA LEU A 103 6.48 -8.22 4.43
C LEU A 103 5.93 -9.64 4.47
N ASP A 104 6.28 -10.46 3.47
CA ASP A 104 5.88 -11.86 3.38
C ASP A 104 6.44 -12.74 4.52
N ARG A 105 7.50 -12.26 5.21
CA ARG A 105 8.00 -12.92 6.43
C ARG A 105 7.11 -12.72 7.66
N CYS A 106 6.10 -11.88 7.56
CA CYS A 106 5.13 -11.59 8.62
C CYS A 106 5.79 -11.20 9.97
N HIS A 107 6.78 -10.30 9.92
CA HIS A 107 7.38 -9.76 11.15
C HIS A 107 6.42 -8.82 11.89
N GLY A 108 6.71 -8.59 13.19
CA GLY A 108 5.96 -7.70 14.04
C GLY A 108 4.81 -8.38 14.76
N SER A 109 3.90 -7.59 15.29
CA SER A 109 2.76 -8.03 16.10
C SER A 109 1.71 -8.83 15.32
N CYS A 110 1.67 -8.67 14.00
CA CYS A 110 0.73 -9.38 13.11
C CYS A 110 -0.74 -9.28 13.57
N VAL A 111 -1.17 -8.12 14.05
CA VAL A 111 -2.50 -7.92 14.66
C VAL A 111 -3.64 -8.29 13.69
N LEU A 112 -3.44 -8.12 12.38
CA LEU A 112 -4.44 -8.48 11.38
C LEU A 112 -4.64 -9.99 11.20
N ARG A 113 -3.85 -10.83 11.88
CA ARG A 113 -4.12 -12.27 11.99
C ARG A 113 -5.41 -12.53 12.76
N HIS A 114 -5.77 -11.65 13.69
CA HIS A 114 -7.02 -11.74 14.43
C HIS A 114 -8.20 -11.35 13.55
N GLY A 115 -9.31 -12.11 13.65
CA GLY A 115 -10.47 -11.96 12.78
C GLY A 115 -11.15 -10.59 12.90
N GLU A 116 -11.29 -10.04 14.11
CA GLU A 116 -11.97 -8.76 14.37
C GLU A 116 -11.20 -7.57 13.79
N PRO A 117 -9.89 -7.34 14.05
CA PRO A 117 -9.09 -6.31 13.41
C PRO A 117 -9.10 -6.43 11.88
N ARG A 118 -8.99 -7.65 11.36
CA ARG A 118 -9.03 -7.90 9.92
C ARG A 118 -10.38 -7.55 9.31
N LYS A 119 -11.48 -7.94 9.97
CA LYS A 119 -12.84 -7.59 9.55
C LYS A 119 -13.03 -6.06 9.53
N CYS A 120 -12.64 -5.37 10.60
CA CYS A 120 -12.70 -3.90 10.66
C CYS A 120 -12.00 -3.24 9.46
N LEU A 121 -10.84 -3.77 9.07
CA LEU A 121 -10.10 -3.27 7.92
C LEU A 121 -10.82 -3.56 6.59
N CYS A 122 -11.32 -4.78 6.39
CA CYS A 122 -12.11 -5.15 5.20
C CYS A 122 -13.35 -4.28 5.06
N ASP A 123 -14.08 -4.05 6.15
CA ASP A 123 -15.27 -3.20 6.18
C ASP A 123 -14.90 -1.75 5.84
N SER A 124 -13.76 -1.25 6.34
CA SER A 124 -13.28 0.10 6.05
C SER A 124 -12.88 0.30 4.58
N LEU A 125 -12.25 -0.69 3.96
CA LEU A 125 -11.94 -0.68 2.53
C LEU A 125 -13.22 -0.70 1.69
N SER A 126 -14.15 -1.58 2.04
CA SER A 126 -15.43 -1.74 1.34
C SER A 126 -16.35 -0.53 1.49
N PHE A 127 -16.24 0.23 2.56
CA PHE A 127 -17.05 1.43 2.81
C PHE A 127 -16.95 2.47 1.70
N PHE A 128 -15.79 2.60 1.08
CA PHE A 128 -15.57 3.56 -0.01
C PHE A 128 -15.90 2.99 -1.39
N HIS A 129 -16.11 1.68 -1.51
CA HIS A 129 -16.45 1.02 -2.76
C HIS A 129 -17.73 1.60 -3.35
N SER A 130 -17.74 1.86 -4.66
CA SER A 130 -18.84 2.50 -5.43
C SER A 130 -19.24 3.91 -5.01
N ARG A 131 -18.57 4.52 -4.03
CA ARG A 131 -18.86 5.88 -3.53
C ARG A 131 -17.74 6.86 -3.86
N ARG A 132 -16.49 6.42 -3.73
CA ARG A 132 -15.29 7.25 -3.87
C ARG A 132 -14.16 6.54 -4.62
N LEU A 133 -14.19 5.22 -4.62
CA LEU A 133 -13.28 4.37 -5.35
C LEU A 133 -13.99 3.10 -5.81
N TRP A 134 -13.43 2.45 -6.82
CA TRP A 134 -13.71 1.05 -7.12
C TRP A 134 -12.63 0.20 -6.47
N LEU A 135 -13.02 -0.62 -5.49
CA LEU A 135 -12.14 -1.58 -4.85
C LEU A 135 -12.02 -2.79 -5.77
N GLY A 136 -10.80 -3.10 -6.16
CA GLY A 136 -10.44 -4.28 -6.93
C GLY A 136 -10.09 -5.46 -6.02
N ASP A 137 -9.29 -6.38 -6.55
CA ASP A 137 -8.77 -7.49 -5.77
C ASP A 137 -7.95 -6.96 -4.61
N PHE A 138 -8.09 -7.58 -3.44
CA PHE A 138 -7.24 -7.26 -2.29
C PHE A 138 -6.97 -8.48 -1.42
N VAL A 139 -5.89 -8.41 -0.68
CA VAL A 139 -5.56 -9.37 0.38
C VAL A 139 -5.12 -8.63 1.64
N VAL A 140 -5.72 -9.01 2.75
CA VAL A 140 -5.31 -8.57 4.10
C VAL A 140 -4.46 -9.67 4.71
N MET A 141 -3.18 -9.43 4.77
CA MET A 141 -2.16 -10.28 5.36
C MET A 141 -2.01 -9.98 6.86
N PRO A 142 -1.32 -10.82 7.65
CA PRO A 142 -1.19 -10.60 9.10
C PRO A 142 -0.64 -9.24 9.52
N ASN A 143 0.20 -8.59 8.71
CA ASN A 143 0.89 -7.35 9.03
C ASN A 143 0.86 -6.29 7.92
N HIS A 144 0.21 -6.55 6.78
CA HIS A 144 0.10 -5.64 5.65
C HIS A 144 -1.11 -5.93 4.77
N VAL A 145 -1.34 -5.07 3.79
CA VAL A 145 -2.43 -5.18 2.81
C VAL A 145 -1.88 -4.92 1.42
N HIS A 146 -2.32 -5.71 0.46
CA HIS A 146 -2.22 -5.38 -0.97
C HIS A 146 -3.63 -5.20 -1.54
N ALA A 147 -3.81 -4.16 -2.35
CA ALA A 147 -5.11 -3.90 -2.96
C ALA A 147 -4.96 -3.21 -4.32
N LEU A 148 -5.87 -3.54 -5.24
CA LEU A 148 -6.12 -2.76 -6.44
C LEU A 148 -7.23 -1.75 -6.13
N VAL A 149 -7.00 -0.48 -6.43
CA VAL A 149 -7.96 0.60 -6.17
C VAL A 149 -8.01 1.57 -7.34
N LEU A 150 -9.21 1.99 -7.71
CA LEU A 150 -9.45 3.00 -8.73
C LEU A 150 -10.25 4.15 -8.10
N PRO A 151 -9.59 5.21 -7.61
CA PRO A 151 -10.26 6.41 -7.16
C PRO A 151 -11.00 7.09 -8.32
N PHE A 152 -12.14 7.72 -8.04
CA PHE A 152 -12.89 8.47 -9.05
C PHE A 152 -13.46 9.77 -8.50
N GLY A 153 -13.94 10.64 -9.40
CA GLY A 153 -14.38 11.99 -9.03
C GLY A 153 -13.20 12.83 -8.52
N GLU A 154 -13.43 13.57 -7.45
CA GLU A 154 -12.42 14.45 -6.84
C GLU A 154 -11.58 13.75 -5.76
N TRP A 155 -11.76 12.42 -5.59
CA TRP A 155 -11.11 11.70 -4.52
C TRP A 155 -9.69 11.26 -4.91
N GLU A 156 -8.75 11.65 -4.07
CA GLU A 156 -7.34 11.27 -4.22
C GLU A 156 -7.02 10.04 -3.36
N LEU A 157 -6.10 9.21 -3.85
CA LEU A 157 -5.69 7.96 -3.20
C LEU A 157 -5.23 8.17 -1.76
N GLU A 158 -4.46 9.24 -1.50
CA GLU A 158 -3.92 9.56 -0.17
C GLU A 158 -5.02 9.82 0.86
N GLY A 159 -5.99 10.63 0.49
CA GLY A 159 -7.12 10.97 1.36
C GLY A 159 -7.94 9.74 1.73
N LEU A 160 -8.14 8.84 0.77
CA LEU A 160 -8.87 7.59 0.97
C LEU A 160 -8.09 6.63 1.88
N LEU A 161 -6.80 6.36 1.57
CA LEU A 161 -5.95 5.51 2.39
C LEU A 161 -5.71 6.12 3.78
N GLY A 162 -5.55 7.43 3.87
CA GLY A 162 -5.44 8.15 5.13
C GLY A 162 -6.67 7.96 6.01
N SER A 163 -7.87 8.01 5.42
CA SER A 163 -9.14 7.77 6.13
C SER A 163 -9.24 6.33 6.63
N VAL A 164 -8.92 5.34 5.78
CA VAL A 164 -8.87 3.92 6.18
C VAL A 164 -7.89 3.71 7.33
N LYS A 165 -6.65 4.20 7.19
CA LYS A 165 -5.61 4.06 8.21
C LYS A 165 -6.00 4.72 9.53
N LYS A 166 -6.57 5.93 9.48
CA LYS A 166 -6.99 6.68 10.69
C LYS A 166 -8.10 5.97 11.43
N TRP A 167 -9.12 5.51 10.72
CA TRP A 167 -10.25 4.78 11.31
C TRP A 167 -9.80 3.47 11.93
N THR A 168 -9.13 2.63 11.16
CA THR A 168 -8.69 1.31 11.62
C THR A 168 -7.68 1.38 12.75
N SER A 169 -6.76 2.37 12.75
CA SER A 169 -5.84 2.58 13.89
C SER A 169 -6.57 2.87 15.19
N ARG A 170 -7.64 3.67 15.15
CA ARG A 170 -8.44 3.98 16.34
C ARG A 170 -9.16 2.73 16.86
N TRP A 171 -9.85 2.06 15.96
CA TRP A 171 -10.64 0.88 16.30
C TRP A 171 -9.75 -0.26 16.82
N ILE A 172 -8.69 -0.59 16.10
CA ILE A 172 -7.75 -1.65 16.50
C ILE A 172 -7.07 -1.28 17.83
N GLY A 173 -6.72 -0.01 18.02
CA GLY A 173 -6.17 0.43 19.28
C GLY A 173 -7.12 0.27 20.47
N GLN A 174 -8.44 0.46 20.29
CA GLN A 174 -9.45 0.18 21.31
C GLN A 174 -9.58 -1.32 21.57
N TRP A 175 -9.66 -2.11 20.50
CA TRP A 175 -9.70 -3.56 20.58
C TRP A 175 -8.48 -4.13 21.34
N GLN A 176 -7.28 -3.68 21.05
CA GLN A 176 -6.07 -4.11 21.77
C GLN A 176 -6.11 -3.76 23.26
N MET A 177 -6.68 -2.59 23.62
CA MET A 177 -6.84 -2.22 25.03
C MET A 177 -7.79 -3.15 25.76
N GLN A 178 -8.94 -3.47 25.16
CA GLN A 178 -9.91 -4.41 25.73
C GLN A 178 -9.31 -5.80 25.93
N GLN A 179 -8.48 -6.27 24.98
CA GLN A 179 -7.76 -7.54 25.13
C GLN A 179 -6.73 -7.48 26.27
N ALA A 180 -6.01 -6.37 26.41
CA ALA A 180 -5.03 -6.20 27.50
C ALA A 180 -5.68 -6.08 28.88
N GLU A 181 -6.81 -5.38 28.98
CA GLU A 181 -7.58 -5.25 30.24
C GLU A 181 -8.16 -6.60 30.70
N SER A 182 -8.49 -7.49 29.78
CA SER A 182 -8.94 -8.85 30.11
C SER A 182 -7.79 -9.74 30.65
N LEU A 183 -6.53 -9.34 30.45
CA LEU A 183 -5.35 -10.12 30.85
C LEU A 183 -4.60 -9.50 32.06
N GLN A 184 -4.72 -8.19 32.33
CA GLN A 184 -4.12 -7.52 33.51
C GLN A 184 -4.86 -6.22 33.84
N PRO A 185 -5.36 -6.04 35.06
CA PRO A 185 -5.85 -4.76 35.55
C PRO A 185 -4.68 -3.97 36.14
N CYS A 186 -4.03 -3.09 35.41
CA CYS A 186 -3.36 -1.94 35.98
C CYS A 186 -2.80 -0.97 34.94
N GLY A 187 -3.12 0.30 35.18
CA GLY A 187 -2.85 1.48 34.43
C GLY A 187 -1.38 1.82 34.18
N GLN A 188 -0.96 1.67 32.95
CA GLN A 188 0.09 2.51 32.39
C GLN A 188 -0.39 3.02 31.03
N ARG A 189 -0.60 4.32 30.91
CA ARG A 189 -0.79 5.01 29.64
C ARG A 189 0.55 5.00 28.89
N HIS A 190 0.81 3.94 28.16
CA HIS A 190 1.89 3.95 27.19
C HIS A 190 1.52 4.85 26.02
N ASN A 191 2.44 5.69 25.62
CA ASN A 191 2.37 6.41 24.35
C ASN A 191 2.14 5.36 23.25
N LYS A 192 0.92 5.31 22.68
CA LYS A 192 0.56 4.24 21.74
C LYS A 192 1.45 4.32 20.51
N PRO A 193 2.23 3.28 20.17
CA PRO A 193 2.96 3.26 18.94
C PRO A 193 1.98 3.40 17.77
N ARG A 194 2.43 4.02 16.69
CA ARG A 194 1.65 4.16 15.47
C ARG A 194 1.30 2.77 14.95
N PHE A 195 0.03 2.54 14.59
CA PHE A 195 -0.39 1.22 14.07
C PHE A 195 0.06 1.01 12.62
N TRP A 196 -0.18 2.00 11.75
CA TRP A 196 0.22 1.94 10.35
C TRP A 196 1.49 2.74 10.10
N GLN A 197 2.36 2.23 9.28
CA GLN A 197 3.42 3.03 8.68
C GLN A 197 2.82 4.23 7.95
N HIS A 198 3.47 5.38 8.07
CA HIS A 198 2.95 6.64 7.53
C HIS A 198 2.71 6.53 6.02
N GLU A 199 3.72 6.11 5.28
CA GLU A 199 3.63 5.94 3.84
C GLU A 199 3.02 4.61 3.45
N SER A 200 2.38 4.61 2.28
CA SER A 200 2.00 3.42 1.54
C SER A 200 2.90 3.32 0.32
N TYR A 201 3.22 2.12 -0.10
CA TYR A 201 3.74 1.90 -1.43
C TYR A 201 2.56 1.88 -2.40
N ASP A 202 2.69 2.61 -3.50
CA ASP A 202 1.67 2.61 -4.55
C ASP A 202 2.32 2.70 -5.94
N GLN A 203 1.67 2.08 -6.89
CA GLN A 203 2.07 2.08 -8.28
C GLN A 203 0.85 2.18 -9.18
N ILE A 204 0.89 3.05 -10.20
CA ILE A 204 -0.15 3.08 -11.24
C ILE A 204 -0.02 1.81 -12.08
N VAL A 205 -1.12 1.11 -12.29
CA VAL A 205 -1.20 -0.05 -13.19
C VAL A 205 -1.12 0.43 -14.63
N ARG A 206 -0.15 -0.06 -15.40
CA ARG A 206 0.20 0.51 -16.71
C ARG A 206 -0.62 -0.06 -17.86
N ASP A 207 -0.99 -1.32 -17.76
CA ASP A 207 -1.67 -2.08 -18.82
C ASP A 207 -2.37 -3.32 -18.23
N LEU A 208 -3.01 -4.11 -19.10
CA LEU A 208 -3.70 -5.33 -18.70
C LEU A 208 -2.74 -6.44 -18.26
N ASP A 209 -1.53 -6.49 -18.81
CA ASP A 209 -0.53 -7.48 -18.44
C ASP A 209 -0.10 -7.22 -16.98
N GLU A 210 0.18 -5.96 -16.63
CA GLU A 210 0.53 -5.59 -15.27
C GLU A 210 -0.65 -5.78 -14.30
N LEU A 211 -1.89 -5.51 -14.74
CA LEU A 211 -3.09 -5.83 -13.96
C LEU A 211 -3.14 -7.33 -13.63
N THR A 212 -2.92 -8.17 -14.63
CA THR A 212 -2.91 -9.64 -14.47
C THR A 212 -1.82 -10.09 -13.50
N VAL A 213 -0.62 -9.49 -13.59
CA VAL A 213 0.49 -9.77 -12.66
C VAL A 213 0.11 -9.40 -11.23
N PHE A 214 -0.48 -8.22 -10.99
CA PHE A 214 -0.88 -7.80 -9.65
C PHE A 214 -2.04 -8.62 -9.09
N ARG A 215 -3.05 -8.95 -9.90
CA ARG A 215 -4.13 -9.86 -9.50
C ARG A 215 -3.58 -11.21 -9.05
N GLY A 216 -2.69 -11.79 -9.88
CA GLY A 216 -2.03 -13.07 -9.57
C GLY A 216 -1.14 -12.97 -8.32
N TYR A 217 -0.44 -11.86 -8.11
CA TYR A 217 0.36 -11.64 -6.92
C TYR A 217 -0.53 -11.57 -5.66
N ILE A 218 -1.61 -10.78 -5.68
CA ILE A 218 -2.56 -10.66 -4.57
C ILE A 218 -3.16 -12.03 -4.22
N ALA A 219 -3.58 -12.80 -5.22
CA ALA A 219 -4.22 -14.10 -5.00
C ALA A 219 -3.26 -15.14 -4.39
N ARG A 220 -1.99 -15.18 -4.86
CA ARG A 220 -1.00 -16.17 -4.42
C ARG A 220 -0.21 -15.77 -3.18
N ASN A 221 -0.31 -14.51 -2.72
CA ASN A 221 0.48 -14.03 -1.58
C ASN A 221 0.33 -14.89 -0.32
N PRO A 222 -0.90 -15.29 0.11
CA PRO A 222 -1.08 -16.14 1.28
C PRO A 222 -0.45 -17.54 1.13
N GLU A 223 -0.48 -18.12 -0.06
CA GLU A 223 0.10 -19.45 -0.33
C GLU A 223 1.63 -19.39 -0.27
N THR A 224 2.23 -18.35 -0.86
CA THR A 224 3.69 -18.11 -0.83
C THR A 224 4.20 -18.02 0.60
N THR A 225 3.42 -17.42 1.49
CA THR A 225 3.73 -17.26 2.92
C THR A 225 3.27 -18.44 3.78
N LYS A 226 2.67 -19.47 3.19
CA LYS A 226 2.16 -20.67 3.86
C LYS A 226 1.20 -20.37 5.02
N LEU A 227 0.35 -19.35 4.85
CA LEU A 227 -0.64 -18.97 5.84
C LEU A 227 -1.83 -19.92 5.85
N ARG A 228 -2.42 -20.11 7.02
CA ARG A 228 -3.69 -20.82 7.15
C ARG A 228 -4.83 -19.92 6.62
N PRO A 229 -5.90 -20.48 6.05
CA PRO A 229 -7.06 -19.71 5.58
C PRO A 229 -7.66 -18.75 6.61
N THR A 230 -7.50 -19.08 7.91
CA THR A 230 -7.96 -18.26 9.03
C THR A 230 -7.08 -17.02 9.30
N ASP A 231 -5.86 -16.96 8.77
CA ASP A 231 -4.86 -15.95 9.10
C ASP A 231 -4.89 -14.74 8.16
N TYR A 232 -5.65 -14.79 7.06
CA TYR A 232 -5.76 -13.74 6.06
C TYR A 232 -7.19 -13.59 5.52
N THR A 233 -7.44 -12.57 4.72
CA THR A 233 -8.65 -12.43 3.92
C THR A 233 -8.27 -12.04 2.50
N TYR A 234 -8.68 -12.83 1.53
CA TYR A 234 -8.56 -12.52 0.10
C TYR A 234 -9.94 -12.20 -0.48
N HIS A 235 -9.99 -11.22 -1.36
CA HIS A 235 -11.18 -10.83 -2.11
C HIS A 235 -10.83 -10.66 -3.59
N ALA A 236 -11.55 -11.36 -4.45
CA ALA A 236 -11.52 -11.16 -5.89
C ALA A 236 -12.69 -10.27 -6.31
N ALA A 237 -12.41 -9.21 -7.03
CA ALA A 237 -13.41 -8.25 -7.48
C ALA A 237 -13.96 -8.64 -8.85
N ALA A 238 -15.20 -9.08 -8.92
CA ALA A 238 -15.85 -9.55 -10.15
C ALA A 238 -15.80 -8.53 -11.31
N TRP A 239 -15.78 -7.22 -11.02
CA TRP A 239 -15.70 -6.21 -12.07
C TRP A 239 -14.35 -6.22 -12.83
N LEU A 240 -13.30 -6.79 -12.25
CA LEU A 240 -12.01 -6.97 -12.93
C LEU A 240 -11.96 -8.22 -13.81
N ASP A 241 -12.89 -9.15 -13.68
CA ASP A 241 -12.90 -10.39 -14.48
C ASP A 241 -13.17 -10.12 -15.96
N ALA A 242 -13.90 -9.04 -16.27
CA ALA A 242 -14.12 -8.60 -17.64
C ALA A 242 -12.82 -8.17 -18.37
N PHE A 243 -11.72 -7.98 -17.65
CA PHE A 243 -10.41 -7.56 -18.15
C PHE A 243 -9.34 -8.65 -17.98
N ALA A 244 -9.73 -9.84 -17.52
CA ALA A 244 -8.84 -10.99 -17.49
C ALA A 244 -8.50 -11.43 -18.93
N PRO A 245 -7.26 -11.85 -19.23
CA PRO A 245 -6.96 -12.46 -20.53
C PRO A 245 -7.87 -13.66 -20.71
N SER A 246 -8.40 -13.80 -21.93
CA SER A 246 -9.14 -15.01 -22.30
C SER A 246 -8.25 -16.24 -22.10
N PRO A 247 -8.79 -17.34 -21.56
CA PRO A 247 -8.05 -18.56 -21.29
C PRO A 247 -7.41 -19.17 -22.55
#